data_a62dec01d9ebf76cac88568358ecb03a
#
_entry.id   a62dec01d9ebf76cac88568358ecb03a
#
_cell.length_a   1.000
_cell.length_b   1.000
_cell.length_c   1.000
_cell.angle_alpha   90.00
_cell.angle_beta   90.00
_cell.angle_gamma   90.00
#
_symmetry.space_group_name_H-M   'P 1'
#
loop_
_entity.id
_entity.type
_entity.pdbx_description
1 polymer ?
#
loop_
_entity_poly.entity_id
_entity_poly.type
_entity_poly.pdbx_seq_one_letter_code
_entity_poly.pdbx_strand_id
1 'polypeptide(L)'
;MRFCKYEDLERLVRDYSDGMFSLIFPKVNSHKKSLECIEKVFTAYIDESPRLKSPRAEEKWLIKRLRKESGFNRLANTYKGEGLSFMELDNMLTSLRVYYNNEGNKPKKRRSALWSLFVVIIIAIVVTIGVVQGIGYYQKSGGSVQEHLNSAVENWAYQSFDMIWRN
;
A
#
# COMPACT_ATOMS: atom_id res chain seq x y z
N MET A 1 -11.12 15.79 0.67
CA MET A 1 -10.85 14.45 0.11
C MET A 1 -12.14 14.00 -0.57
N ARG A 2 -12.12 13.70 -1.88
CA ARG A 2 -13.26 13.06 -2.52
C ARG A 2 -13.13 11.57 -2.28
N PHE A 3 -14.05 11.02 -1.50
CA PHE A 3 -14.21 9.58 -1.38
C PHE A 3 -14.78 9.03 -2.70
N CYS A 4 -14.41 7.81 -3.09
CA CYS A 4 -15.10 7.09 -4.14
C CYS A 4 -16.59 7.04 -3.78
N LYS A 5 -17.48 7.45 -4.68
CA LYS A 5 -18.91 7.26 -4.49
C LYS A 5 -19.27 5.83 -4.83
N TYR A 6 -20.22 5.26 -4.08
CA TYR A 6 -20.64 3.88 -4.34
C TYR A 6 -21.28 3.72 -5.72
N GLU A 7 -22.02 4.73 -6.18
CA GLU A 7 -22.63 4.74 -7.51
C GLU A 7 -21.58 4.65 -8.63
N ASP A 8 -20.44 5.36 -8.46
CA ASP A 8 -19.33 5.29 -9.42
C ASP A 8 -18.70 3.88 -9.42
N LEU A 9 -18.56 3.25 -8.25
CA LEU A 9 -18.08 1.88 -8.13
C LEU A 9 -19.04 0.89 -8.80
N GLU A 10 -20.34 0.98 -8.52
CA GLU A 10 -21.35 0.10 -9.11
C GLU A 10 -21.34 0.19 -10.65
N ARG A 11 -21.29 1.41 -11.19
CA ARG A 11 -21.14 1.64 -12.63
C ARG A 11 -19.90 0.95 -13.17
N LEU A 12 -18.74 1.15 -12.56
CA LEU A 12 -17.49 0.54 -13.01
C LEU A 12 -17.55 -0.99 -12.96
N VAL A 13 -18.14 -1.57 -11.92
CA VAL A 13 -18.30 -3.03 -11.83
C VAL A 13 -19.16 -3.53 -12.99
N ARG A 14 -20.28 -2.90 -13.28
CA ARG A 14 -21.18 -3.30 -14.36
C ARG A 14 -20.54 -3.12 -15.74
N ASP A 15 -19.81 -2.02 -15.95
CA ASP A 15 -19.25 -1.69 -17.26
C ASP A 15 -18.00 -2.52 -17.61
N TYR A 16 -17.19 -2.89 -16.61
CA TYR A 16 -15.85 -3.44 -16.86
C TYR A 16 -15.62 -4.88 -16.41
N SER A 17 -16.47 -5.46 -15.52
CA SER A 17 -16.22 -6.79 -14.96
C SER A 17 -16.15 -7.88 -16.01
N ASP A 18 -17.06 -7.86 -16.98
CA ASP A 18 -17.13 -8.85 -18.07
C ASP A 18 -15.90 -8.77 -18.97
N GLY A 19 -15.51 -7.54 -19.33
CA GLY A 19 -14.29 -7.31 -20.10
C GLY A 19 -13.02 -7.78 -19.35
N MET A 20 -12.93 -7.52 -18.05
CA MET A 20 -11.81 -7.99 -17.23
C MET A 20 -11.79 -9.51 -17.11
N PHE A 21 -12.96 -10.14 -16.97
CA PHE A 21 -13.07 -11.60 -16.93
C PHE A 21 -12.57 -12.21 -18.24
N SER A 22 -12.99 -11.67 -19.36
CA SER A 22 -12.54 -12.09 -20.70
C SER A 22 -11.03 -12.00 -20.90
N LEU A 23 -10.38 -11.03 -20.24
CA LEU A 23 -8.92 -10.84 -20.34
C LEU A 23 -8.12 -11.78 -19.42
N ILE A 24 -8.69 -12.18 -18.27
CA ILE A 24 -7.94 -12.93 -17.27
C ILE A 24 -8.24 -14.42 -17.26
N PHE A 25 -9.49 -14.83 -17.54
CA PHE A 25 -9.92 -16.23 -17.47
C PHE A 25 -9.04 -17.17 -18.32
N PRO A 26 -8.66 -16.85 -19.58
CA PRO A 26 -7.79 -17.72 -20.37
C PRO A 26 -6.39 -17.94 -19.79
N LYS A 27 -5.95 -17.06 -18.89
CA LYS A 27 -4.65 -17.14 -18.25
C LYS A 27 -4.70 -17.89 -16.93
N VAL A 28 -5.75 -17.67 -16.15
CA VAL A 28 -5.94 -18.27 -14.83
C VAL A 28 -6.52 -19.67 -14.94
N ASN A 29 -7.31 -19.92 -15.99
CA ASN A 29 -8.04 -21.17 -16.25
C ASN A 29 -8.85 -21.67 -15.03
N SER A 30 -9.37 -20.74 -14.25
CA SER A 30 -10.20 -21.00 -13.07
C SER A 30 -11.19 -19.87 -12.89
N HIS A 31 -12.47 -20.19 -12.98
CA HIS A 31 -13.56 -19.22 -12.86
C HIS A 31 -13.51 -18.48 -11.53
N LYS A 32 -13.44 -19.21 -10.44
CA LYS A 32 -13.37 -18.66 -9.08
C LYS A 32 -12.16 -17.72 -8.90
N LYS A 33 -10.97 -18.15 -9.31
CA LYS A 33 -9.76 -17.31 -9.18
C LYS A 33 -9.83 -16.05 -10.04
N SER A 34 -10.48 -16.12 -11.20
CA SER A 34 -10.69 -14.96 -12.07
C SER A 34 -11.59 -13.93 -11.39
N LEU A 35 -12.70 -14.37 -10.79
CA LEU A 35 -13.60 -13.53 -9.99
C LEU A 35 -12.87 -12.88 -8.81
N GLU A 36 -12.12 -13.67 -8.04
CA GLU A 36 -11.32 -13.15 -6.93
C GLU A 36 -10.32 -12.08 -7.34
N CYS A 37 -9.70 -12.24 -8.52
CA CYS A 37 -8.79 -11.20 -9.05
C CYS A 37 -9.54 -9.91 -9.40
N ILE A 38 -10.71 -10.01 -10.02
CA ILE A 38 -11.53 -8.86 -10.38
C ILE A 38 -12.03 -8.14 -9.12
N GLU A 39 -12.51 -8.88 -8.13
CA GLU A 39 -12.94 -8.32 -6.85
C GLU A 39 -11.81 -7.57 -6.15
N LYS A 40 -10.58 -8.10 -6.15
CA LYS A 40 -9.39 -7.40 -5.64
C LYS A 40 -9.09 -6.09 -6.37
N VAL A 41 -9.34 -6.03 -7.68
CA VAL A 41 -9.17 -4.79 -8.45
C VAL A 41 -10.14 -3.72 -7.97
N PHE A 42 -11.42 -4.06 -7.77
CA PHE A 42 -12.42 -3.10 -7.29
C PHE A 42 -12.23 -2.75 -5.82
N THR A 43 -11.81 -3.69 -4.98
CA THR A 43 -11.39 -3.41 -3.60
C THR A 43 -10.26 -2.38 -3.58
N ALA A 44 -9.26 -2.55 -4.45
CA ALA A 44 -8.19 -1.58 -4.58
C ALA A 44 -8.68 -0.21 -5.12
N TYR A 45 -9.71 -0.20 -5.97
CA TYR A 45 -10.33 1.05 -6.42
C TYR A 45 -10.97 1.80 -5.25
N ILE A 46 -11.71 1.11 -4.38
CA ILE A 46 -12.27 1.69 -3.15
C ILE A 46 -11.15 2.26 -2.29
N ASP A 47 -10.11 1.48 -2.12
CA ASP A 47 -8.99 1.80 -1.27
C ASP A 47 -8.17 2.99 -1.74
N GLU A 48 -7.83 3.04 -3.01
CA GLU A 48 -6.96 4.06 -3.57
C GLU A 48 -7.73 5.32 -3.96
N SER A 49 -9.05 5.19 -4.19
CA SER A 49 -9.94 6.26 -4.67
C SER A 49 -9.28 7.12 -5.77
N PRO A 50 -8.84 6.51 -6.88
CA PRO A 50 -8.07 7.19 -7.89
C PRO A 50 -8.92 8.28 -8.56
N ARG A 51 -8.30 9.43 -8.87
CA ARG A 51 -8.96 10.52 -9.59
C ARG A 51 -8.91 10.24 -11.09
N LEU A 52 -9.87 9.50 -11.59
CA LEU A 52 -9.99 9.17 -13.00
C LEU A 52 -10.92 10.21 -13.67
N LYS A 53 -10.42 10.86 -14.72
CA LYS A 53 -11.13 11.98 -15.36
C LYS A 53 -11.84 11.58 -16.65
N SER A 54 -11.64 10.36 -17.11
CA SER A 54 -12.23 9.87 -18.37
C SER A 54 -12.36 8.35 -18.38
N PRO A 55 -13.30 7.78 -19.16
CA PRO A 55 -13.45 6.33 -19.30
C PRO A 55 -12.16 5.63 -19.75
N ARG A 56 -11.38 6.26 -20.62
CA ARG A 56 -10.08 5.73 -21.04
C ARG A 56 -9.05 5.67 -19.89
N ALA A 57 -9.10 6.61 -18.96
CA ALA A 57 -8.25 6.58 -17.76
C ALA A 57 -8.72 5.50 -16.78
N GLU A 58 -10.03 5.27 -16.66
CA GLU A 58 -10.63 4.20 -15.87
C GLU A 58 -10.17 2.84 -16.40
N GLU A 59 -10.38 2.56 -17.66
CA GLU A 59 -9.96 1.33 -18.32
C GLU A 59 -8.45 1.07 -18.15
N LYS A 60 -7.62 2.07 -18.43
CA LYS A 60 -6.17 1.96 -18.28
C LYS A 60 -5.76 1.62 -16.85
N TRP A 61 -6.40 2.24 -15.86
CA TRP A 61 -6.13 1.98 -14.45
C TRP A 61 -6.56 0.57 -14.05
N LEU A 62 -7.79 0.16 -14.44
CA LEU A 62 -8.33 -1.16 -14.16
C LEU A 62 -7.47 -2.28 -14.78
N ILE A 63 -7.06 -2.14 -16.05
CA ILE A 63 -6.19 -3.12 -16.71
C ILE A 63 -4.82 -3.19 -16.03
N LYS A 64 -4.24 -2.04 -15.69
CA LYS A 64 -2.96 -2.01 -14.96
C LYS A 64 -3.07 -2.71 -13.62
N ARG A 65 -4.17 -2.51 -12.91
CA ARG A 65 -4.41 -3.14 -11.62
C ARG A 65 -4.67 -4.63 -11.77
N LEU A 66 -5.45 -5.03 -12.76
CA LEU A 66 -5.72 -6.44 -13.07
C LEU A 66 -4.43 -7.23 -13.33
N ARG A 67 -3.48 -6.65 -14.07
CA ARG A 67 -2.15 -7.25 -14.26
C ARG A 67 -1.42 -7.45 -12.95
N LYS A 68 -1.47 -6.47 -12.07
CA LYS A 68 -0.82 -6.53 -10.76
C LYS A 68 -1.44 -7.60 -9.86
N GLU A 69 -2.77 -7.65 -9.78
CA GLU A 69 -3.47 -8.59 -8.90
C GLU A 69 -3.41 -10.03 -9.43
N SER A 70 -3.38 -10.19 -10.75
CA SER A 70 -3.27 -11.51 -11.38
C SER A 70 -1.86 -12.06 -11.46
N GLY A 71 -0.84 -11.21 -11.31
CA GLY A 71 0.56 -11.57 -11.52
C GLY A 71 0.97 -11.75 -12.98
N PHE A 72 0.09 -11.48 -13.95
CA PHE A 72 0.39 -11.63 -15.37
C PHE A 72 0.78 -10.30 -16.03
N ASN A 73 1.97 -10.24 -16.62
CA ASN A 73 2.41 -9.07 -17.37
C ASN A 73 1.60 -8.85 -18.66
N ARG A 74 1.13 -9.93 -19.28
CA ARG A 74 0.32 -9.91 -20.49
C ARG A 74 -1.00 -10.62 -20.25
N LEU A 75 -2.11 -9.91 -20.44
CA LEU A 75 -3.46 -10.46 -20.42
C LEU A 75 -3.78 -11.11 -21.78
N ALA A 76 -4.86 -11.88 -21.84
CA ALA A 76 -5.34 -12.42 -23.10
C ALA A 76 -5.83 -11.29 -24.02
N ASN A 77 -5.75 -11.49 -25.34
CA ASN A 77 -6.22 -10.48 -26.29
C ASN A 77 -7.75 -10.51 -26.44
N THR A 78 -8.31 -11.71 -26.43
CA THR A 78 -9.76 -11.95 -26.55
C THR A 78 -10.12 -13.30 -25.94
N TYR A 79 -11.28 -13.36 -25.32
CA TYR A 79 -11.95 -14.58 -24.91
C TYR A 79 -13.37 -14.57 -25.46
N LYS A 80 -13.78 -15.65 -26.11
CA LYS A 80 -15.10 -15.81 -26.74
C LYS A 80 -16.01 -16.77 -25.95
N GLY A 81 -15.71 -16.99 -24.67
CA GLY A 81 -16.54 -17.82 -23.81
C GLY A 81 -17.72 -17.08 -23.19
N GLU A 82 -18.45 -17.75 -22.34
CA GLU A 82 -19.50 -17.13 -21.55
C GLU A 82 -18.90 -16.08 -20.64
N GLY A 83 -19.53 -14.92 -20.58
CA GLY A 83 -19.17 -13.83 -19.66
C GLY A 83 -19.64 -14.16 -18.24
N LEU A 84 -19.60 -13.15 -17.38
CA LEU A 84 -20.11 -13.26 -16.02
C LEU A 84 -21.64 -13.37 -16.02
N SER A 85 -22.18 -14.29 -15.23
CA SER A 85 -23.61 -14.36 -15.01
C SER A 85 -24.10 -13.18 -14.18
N PHE A 86 -25.37 -12.83 -14.33
CA PHE A 86 -26.00 -11.79 -13.52
C PHE A 86 -25.85 -12.04 -12.01
N MET A 87 -25.99 -13.29 -11.58
CA MET A 87 -25.88 -13.70 -10.18
C MET A 87 -24.45 -13.47 -9.63
N GLU A 88 -23.42 -13.74 -10.42
CA GLU A 88 -22.03 -13.53 -10.02
C GLU A 88 -21.70 -12.04 -9.91
N LEU A 89 -22.22 -11.24 -10.82
CA LEU A 89 -22.09 -9.79 -10.77
C LEU A 89 -22.76 -9.22 -9.53
N ASP A 90 -23.96 -9.67 -9.20
CA ASP A 90 -24.72 -9.22 -8.03
C ASP A 90 -24.06 -9.66 -6.72
N ASN A 91 -23.54 -10.87 -6.66
CA ASN A 91 -22.75 -11.35 -5.52
C ASN A 91 -21.49 -10.52 -5.32
N MET A 92 -20.78 -10.18 -6.41
CA MET A 92 -19.60 -9.31 -6.36
C MET A 92 -19.96 -7.90 -5.87
N LEU A 93 -21.04 -7.31 -6.38
CA LEU A 93 -21.53 -6.00 -5.91
C LEU A 93 -21.90 -6.02 -4.43
N THR A 94 -22.54 -7.09 -3.97
CA THR A 94 -22.90 -7.25 -2.54
C THR A 94 -21.65 -7.33 -1.67
N SER A 95 -20.66 -8.12 -2.05
CA SER A 95 -19.38 -8.23 -1.36
C SER A 95 -18.63 -6.87 -1.30
N LEU A 96 -18.56 -6.18 -2.42
CA LEU A 96 -17.93 -4.86 -2.52
C LEU A 96 -18.68 -3.79 -1.72
N ARG A 97 -20.02 -3.88 -1.63
CA ARG A 97 -20.83 -2.99 -0.80
C ARG A 97 -20.54 -3.16 0.68
N VAL A 98 -20.43 -4.40 1.12
CA VAL A 98 -20.04 -4.72 2.52
C VAL A 98 -18.64 -4.17 2.80
N TYR A 99 -17.70 -4.41 1.90
CA TYR A 99 -16.34 -3.88 2.04
C TYR A 99 -16.32 -2.34 2.07
N TYR A 100 -17.02 -1.70 1.15
CA TYR A 100 -17.13 -0.23 1.08
C TYR A 100 -17.65 0.38 2.38
N ASN A 101 -18.69 -0.22 2.97
CA ASN A 101 -19.28 0.26 4.21
C ASN A 101 -18.36 0.06 5.42
N ASN A 102 -17.59 -1.05 5.44
CA ASN A 102 -16.76 -1.41 6.58
C ASN A 102 -15.36 -0.75 6.54
N GLU A 103 -14.74 -0.70 5.37
CA GLU A 103 -13.33 -0.29 5.22
C GLU A 103 -13.15 0.95 4.34
N GLY A 104 -13.95 1.07 3.27
CA GLY A 104 -13.79 2.11 2.25
C GLY A 104 -14.03 3.53 2.76
N ASN A 105 -14.86 3.71 3.78
CA ASN A 105 -15.16 5.01 4.39
C ASN A 105 -14.21 5.42 5.52
N LYS A 106 -13.30 4.54 5.95
CA LYS A 106 -12.30 4.90 6.94
C LYS A 106 -11.29 5.86 6.32
N PRO A 107 -11.05 7.05 6.92
CA PRO A 107 -10.03 7.96 6.42
C PRO A 107 -8.69 7.25 6.49
N LYS A 108 -8.18 6.79 5.36
CA LYS A 108 -6.82 6.24 5.31
C LYS A 108 -5.86 7.32 5.76
N LYS A 109 -5.28 7.16 6.95
CA LYS A 109 -4.06 7.86 7.34
C LYS A 109 -3.02 7.54 6.26
N ARG A 110 -2.95 8.38 5.24
CA ARG A 110 -1.78 8.43 4.36
C ARG A 110 -0.61 8.77 5.27
N ARG A 111 0.05 7.75 5.80
CA ARG A 111 1.45 7.88 6.20
C ARG A 111 2.16 8.25 4.91
N SER A 112 2.29 9.54 4.68
CA SER A 112 3.03 9.99 3.52
C SER A 112 4.44 9.44 3.70
N ALA A 113 4.96 8.74 2.69
CA ALA A 113 6.36 8.31 2.69
C ALA A 113 7.29 9.50 2.95
N LEU A 114 6.84 10.71 2.62
CA LEU A 114 7.46 11.98 2.96
C LEU A 114 7.59 12.22 4.48
N TRP A 115 6.58 11.85 5.30
CA TRP A 115 6.68 11.98 6.76
C TRP A 115 7.74 11.02 7.34
N SER A 116 7.82 9.80 6.81
CA SER A 116 8.85 8.85 7.21
C SER A 116 10.25 9.34 6.84
N LEU A 117 10.43 9.87 5.64
CA LEU A 117 11.68 10.50 5.21
C LEU A 117 12.03 11.74 6.06
N PHE A 118 11.06 12.59 6.38
CA PHE A 118 11.26 13.76 7.25
C PHE A 118 11.75 13.36 8.63
N VAL A 119 11.15 12.34 9.24
CA VAL A 119 11.56 11.84 10.56
C VAL A 119 12.99 11.28 10.51
N VAL A 120 13.35 10.52 9.49
CA VAL A 120 14.72 9.97 9.30
C VAL A 120 15.74 11.11 9.14
N ILE A 121 15.43 12.14 8.36
CA ILE A 121 16.31 13.30 8.18
C ILE A 121 16.51 14.06 9.50
N ILE A 122 15.44 14.28 10.27
CA ILE A 122 15.53 14.96 11.57
C ILE A 122 16.41 14.17 12.53
N ILE A 123 16.25 12.84 12.62
CA ILE A 123 17.08 11.99 13.46
C ILE A 123 18.54 12.07 13.03
N ALA A 124 18.83 12.00 11.73
CA ALA A 124 20.20 12.13 11.22
C ALA A 124 20.84 13.48 11.59
N ILE A 125 20.10 14.58 11.49
CA ILE A 125 20.58 15.92 11.86
C ILE A 125 20.88 15.98 13.36
N VAL A 126 19.98 15.49 14.22
CA VAL A 126 20.16 15.50 15.68
C VAL A 126 21.38 14.68 16.10
N VAL A 127 21.57 13.51 15.50
CA VAL A 127 22.74 12.66 15.75
C VAL A 127 24.02 13.36 15.31
N THR A 128 24.03 13.97 14.13
CA THR A 128 25.21 14.69 13.62
C THR A 128 25.59 15.88 14.51
N ILE A 129 24.60 16.68 14.95
CA ILE A 129 24.84 17.80 15.86
C ILE A 129 25.36 17.29 17.20
N GLY A 130 24.79 16.22 17.74
CA GLY A 130 25.22 15.61 19.01
C GLY A 130 26.68 15.13 18.96
N VAL A 131 27.06 14.46 17.86
CA VAL A 131 28.44 13.99 17.65
C VAL A 131 29.42 15.17 17.51
N VAL A 132 29.08 16.20 16.69
CA VAL A 132 29.95 17.37 16.49
C VAL A 132 30.14 18.15 17.79
N GLN A 133 29.06 18.37 18.55
CA GLN A 133 29.17 19.06 19.85
C GLN A 133 29.94 18.21 20.88
N GLY A 134 29.71 16.89 20.90
CA GLY A 134 30.46 15.96 21.73
C GLY A 134 31.97 16.04 21.46
N ILE A 135 32.39 15.94 20.20
CA ILE A 135 33.81 16.05 19.81
C ILE A 135 34.41 17.41 20.22
N GLY A 136 33.67 18.52 19.99
CA GLY A 136 34.11 19.86 20.38
C GLY A 136 34.27 20.04 21.90
N TYR A 137 33.40 19.41 22.68
CA TYR A 137 33.50 19.43 24.15
C TYR A 137 34.72 18.65 24.64
N TYR A 138 35.00 17.48 24.05
CA TYR A 138 36.13 16.62 24.40
C TYR A 138 37.49 17.23 24.02
N GLN A 139 37.60 17.90 22.88
CA GLN A 139 38.83 18.64 22.50
C GLN A 139 39.15 19.76 23.48
N LYS A 140 38.15 20.37 24.11
CA LYS A 140 38.31 21.47 25.06
C LYS A 140 38.67 20.96 26.47
N SER A 141 38.32 19.75 26.85
CA SER A 141 38.54 19.15 28.18
C SER A 141 39.82 18.33 28.33
N GLY A 142 40.65 18.22 27.24
CA GLY A 142 41.97 17.57 27.32
C GLY A 142 41.92 16.04 27.55
N GLY A 143 40.75 15.42 27.49
CA GLY A 143 40.58 13.98 27.67
C GLY A 143 40.82 13.21 26.40
N SER A 144 41.37 11.99 26.51
CA SER A 144 41.51 11.10 25.38
C SER A 144 40.12 10.62 24.93
N VAL A 145 39.78 10.94 23.69
CA VAL A 145 38.47 10.61 23.07
C VAL A 145 38.14 9.12 23.14
N GLN A 146 39.18 8.29 23.22
CA GLN A 146 39.07 6.84 23.19
C GLN A 146 38.51 6.22 24.48
N GLU A 147 38.90 6.77 25.63
CA GLU A 147 38.44 6.27 26.96
C GLU A 147 36.98 6.59 27.22
N HIS A 148 36.53 7.77 26.80
CA HIS A 148 35.13 8.19 26.97
C HIS A 148 34.17 7.56 25.99
N LEU A 149 34.60 7.28 24.74
CA LEU A 149 33.80 6.51 23.79
C LEU A 149 33.56 5.08 24.29
N ASN A 150 34.56 4.43 24.85
CA ASN A 150 34.39 3.08 25.42
C ASN A 150 33.42 3.07 26.60
N SER A 151 33.51 4.03 27.50
CA SER A 151 32.60 4.11 28.68
C SER A 151 31.16 4.49 28.27
N ALA A 152 30.97 5.31 27.21
CA ALA A 152 29.65 5.65 26.69
C ALA A 152 29.00 4.47 25.97
N VAL A 153 29.75 3.68 25.22
CA VAL A 153 29.28 2.46 24.54
C VAL A 153 28.93 1.38 25.58
N GLU A 154 29.74 1.20 26.59
CA GLU A 154 29.45 0.26 27.69
C GLU A 154 28.17 0.65 28.45
N ASN A 155 28.02 1.91 28.84
CA ASN A 155 26.80 2.39 29.50
C ASN A 155 25.55 2.25 28.65
N TRP A 156 25.64 2.52 27.34
CA TRP A 156 24.52 2.35 26.41
C TRP A 156 24.16 0.88 26.24
N ALA A 157 25.13 -0.01 26.16
CA ALA A 157 24.93 -1.45 26.09
C ALA A 157 24.22 -1.98 27.33
N TYR A 158 24.66 -1.57 28.52
CA TYR A 158 24.03 -1.98 29.78
C TYR A 158 22.60 -1.49 29.92
N GLN A 159 22.29 -0.23 29.56
CA GLN A 159 20.92 0.30 29.61
C GLN A 159 20.00 -0.36 28.57
N SER A 160 20.51 -0.70 27.40
CA SER A 160 19.73 -1.39 26.37
C SER A 160 19.42 -2.84 26.76
N PHE A 161 20.34 -3.53 27.43
CA PHE A 161 20.11 -4.89 27.93
C PHE A 161 19.05 -4.92 29.04
N ASP A 162 19.10 -3.95 29.99
CA ASP A 162 18.17 -3.90 31.14
C ASP A 162 16.71 -3.60 30.66
N MET A 163 16.53 -2.85 29.55
CA MET A 163 15.22 -2.58 28.96
C MET A 163 14.61 -3.80 28.24
N ILE A 164 15.42 -4.69 27.71
CA ILE A 164 14.95 -5.87 26.95
C ILE A 164 14.54 -7.01 27.88
N TRP A 165 15.15 -7.11 29.10
CA TRP A 165 14.92 -8.24 30.04
C TRP A 165 13.94 -7.93 31.15
N ARG A 166 13.42 -6.70 31.29
CA ARG A 166 12.40 -6.33 32.29
C ARG A 166 10.96 -6.25 31.80
N ASN A 167 10.70 -6.56 30.53
CA ASN A 167 9.36 -6.77 29.96
C ASN A 167 9.24 -8.24 29.51
#